data_a3357cd8c39e888ee8690bc12a75ff0d
#
_entry.id   a3357cd8c39e888ee8690bc12a75ff0d
#
_cell.length_a   1.000
_cell.length_b   1.000
_cell.length_c   1.000
_cell.angle_alpha   90.00
_cell.angle_beta   90.00
_cell.angle_gamma   90.00
#
_symmetry.space_group_name_H-M   'P 1'
#
loop_
_entity.id
_entity.type
_entity.pdbx_description
1 polymer ?
#
loop_
_entity_poly.entity_id
_entity_poly.type
_entity_poly.pdbx_seq_one_letter_code
_entity_poly.pdbx_strand_id
1 'polypeptide(L)'
;DKYNLELCEEISKMNENLPLYAFANTYSTLDVSLNDLRLQISFFEYALGAAEDIANKIKQTTDEYINTILPPLTKALFKYVREGKYTFCTPGHMGGTAFQKSPVGSLFYDFFGPNTMKSDISISVSELGSLLDHSGPHKEAEQYIARVFNADRSYMVTNGTSTANKIVGMYSAPAGSTILIDRNCHKSLTHLMMMSDVTPIYFRPTRNAYGILGGIPQSEFQHATIAKRVKETPNATWPVHAVITNSTYDGLLYNTDFIKKTLDVKSIHFDSAWVPYTNFSPIYEGKCGMSGGRVEGKVIYETQSTHKLLAAFSQASMIHVKGDVNEETFNEAYMMHTTTSPHYGIVASTETAAAMMKGNAGKRLINGSIERAIKFRKEIKRLRTESDGWFFDVWQPDHIDTTECWPLRSDSTWHGFKNIDNEHMYLDPIKVTLLTPGMEKDGTMSDFGIPASIVAKYLDEHGIVVENTRPCSASVSIRPKH
;
A
#
# COMPACT_ATOMS: atom_id res chain seq x y z
N ASP A 1 22.80 14.42 -32.37
CA ASP A 1 21.53 14.92 -32.89
C ASP A 1 20.70 15.45 -31.69
N LYS A 2 20.15 16.68 -31.82
CA LYS A 2 19.38 17.36 -30.78
C LYS A 2 18.23 16.51 -30.25
N TYR A 3 17.56 15.75 -31.09
CA TYR A 3 16.47 14.84 -30.73
C TYR A 3 16.94 13.69 -29.84
N ASN A 4 18.14 13.15 -30.05
CA ASN A 4 18.68 12.09 -29.23
C ASN A 4 19.02 12.58 -27.83
N LEU A 5 19.49 13.84 -27.70
CA LEU A 5 19.78 14.45 -26.41
C LEU A 5 18.48 14.65 -25.59
N GLU A 6 17.48 15.28 -26.20
CA GLU A 6 16.18 15.51 -25.61
C GLU A 6 15.52 14.15 -25.17
N LEU A 7 15.63 13.12 -26.00
CA LEU A 7 15.14 11.77 -25.67
C LEU A 7 15.88 11.16 -24.48
N CYS A 8 17.22 11.27 -24.43
CA CYS A 8 18.02 10.80 -23.29
C CYS A 8 17.65 11.52 -22.01
N GLU A 9 17.44 12.84 -22.06
CA GLU A 9 17.00 13.62 -20.91
C GLU A 9 15.62 13.17 -20.40
N GLU A 10 14.66 12.96 -21.28
CA GLU A 10 13.33 12.48 -20.90
C GLU A 10 13.38 11.06 -20.32
N ILE A 11 14.15 10.17 -20.92
CA ILE A 11 14.34 8.81 -20.40
C ILE A 11 15.01 8.85 -19.01
N SER A 12 16.05 9.67 -18.83
CA SER A 12 16.75 9.82 -17.55
C SER A 12 15.85 10.41 -16.46
N LYS A 13 14.94 11.34 -16.81
CA LYS A 13 13.90 11.81 -15.89
C LYS A 13 12.92 10.72 -15.48
N MET A 14 12.64 9.78 -16.38
CA MET A 14 11.75 8.64 -16.09
C MET A 14 12.45 7.56 -15.25
N ASN A 15 13.73 7.31 -15.52
CA ASN A 15 14.53 6.32 -14.79
C ASN A 15 16.01 6.72 -14.80
N GLU A 16 16.48 7.28 -13.68
CA GLU A 16 17.84 7.82 -13.51
C GLU A 16 18.95 6.76 -13.70
N ASN A 17 18.62 5.48 -13.50
CA ASN A 17 19.60 4.38 -13.50
C ASN A 17 19.52 3.53 -14.77
N LEU A 18 18.60 3.82 -15.69
CA LEU A 18 18.48 3.02 -16.92
C LEU A 18 19.73 3.17 -17.77
N PRO A 19 20.43 2.07 -18.12
CA PRO A 19 21.59 2.18 -19.01
C PRO A 19 21.16 2.63 -20.40
N LEU A 20 21.75 3.71 -20.87
CA LEU A 20 21.54 4.25 -22.20
C LEU A 20 22.76 3.92 -23.07
N TYR A 21 22.50 3.40 -24.26
CA TYR A 21 23.53 3.00 -25.22
C TYR A 21 23.47 3.91 -26.46
N ALA A 22 24.61 4.45 -26.85
CA ALA A 22 24.73 5.23 -28.07
C ALA A 22 25.73 4.59 -29.03
N PHE A 23 25.39 4.55 -30.29
CA PHE A 23 26.25 4.06 -31.37
C PHE A 23 26.48 5.14 -32.40
N ALA A 24 27.72 5.26 -32.92
CA ALA A 24 28.06 6.13 -33.99
C ALA A 24 28.85 5.40 -35.07
N ASN A 25 28.61 5.79 -36.32
CA ASN A 25 29.26 5.20 -37.50
C ASN A 25 30.56 5.85 -37.85
N THR A 26 30.86 7.06 -37.34
CA THR A 26 32.05 7.82 -37.69
C THR A 26 32.57 8.63 -36.50
N TYR A 27 33.90 8.82 -36.44
CA TYR A 27 34.58 9.59 -35.38
C TYR A 27 34.32 11.09 -35.43
N SER A 28 33.82 11.66 -36.54
CA SER A 28 33.85 13.10 -36.82
C SER A 28 32.65 13.91 -36.34
N THR A 29 31.60 13.29 -35.86
CA THR A 29 30.33 13.97 -35.55
C THR A 29 30.06 14.17 -34.07
N LEU A 30 30.93 13.76 -33.17
CA LEU A 30 30.59 13.59 -31.73
C LEU A 30 31.44 14.41 -30.76
N ASP A 31 32.50 15.10 -31.23
CA ASP A 31 33.47 15.75 -30.32
C ASP A 31 32.90 16.94 -29.51
N VAL A 32 31.84 17.57 -29.95
CA VAL A 32 31.31 18.81 -29.31
C VAL A 32 30.17 18.48 -28.33
N SER A 33 29.39 17.46 -28.59
CA SER A 33 28.20 17.08 -27.73
C SER A 33 28.46 15.96 -26.76
N LEU A 34 29.61 15.30 -26.81
CA LEU A 34 29.98 14.14 -26.00
C LEU A 34 30.08 14.45 -24.48
N ASN A 35 30.48 15.66 -24.11
CA ASN A 35 30.60 16.02 -22.70
C ASN A 35 29.24 16.12 -22.02
N ASP A 36 28.21 16.61 -22.70
CA ASP A 36 26.87 16.73 -22.20
C ASP A 36 26.16 15.35 -22.20
N LEU A 37 26.46 14.53 -23.22
CA LEU A 37 25.95 13.16 -23.34
C LEU A 37 26.59 12.15 -22.35
N ARG A 38 27.87 12.35 -21.98
CA ARG A 38 28.61 11.47 -21.05
C ARG A 38 27.97 11.37 -19.66
N LEU A 39 27.25 12.39 -19.24
CA LEU A 39 26.52 12.39 -17.96
C LEU A 39 25.25 11.52 -18.00
N GLN A 40 24.78 11.15 -19.20
CA GLN A 40 23.48 10.50 -19.40
C GLN A 40 23.59 9.14 -20.13
N ILE A 41 24.73 8.85 -20.77
CA ILE A 41 24.94 7.62 -21.53
C ILE A 41 25.86 6.66 -20.78
N SER A 42 25.35 5.47 -20.48
CA SER A 42 26.07 4.42 -19.77
C SER A 42 27.16 3.75 -20.61
N PHE A 43 26.96 3.74 -21.91
CA PHE A 43 27.88 3.07 -22.85
C PHE A 43 27.84 3.75 -24.22
N PHE A 44 29.00 4.08 -24.73
CA PHE A 44 29.18 4.61 -26.06
C PHE A 44 30.19 3.78 -26.86
N GLU A 45 29.85 3.37 -28.07
CA GLU A 45 30.74 2.60 -28.95
C GLU A 45 30.58 3.03 -30.40
N TYR A 46 31.67 2.95 -31.15
CA TYR A 46 31.61 3.09 -32.61
C TYR A 46 31.20 1.74 -33.23
N ALA A 47 30.28 1.75 -34.19
CA ALA A 47 29.80 0.56 -34.89
C ALA A 47 30.85 -0.16 -35.76
N LEU A 48 32.14 0.16 -35.55
CA LEU A 48 33.29 -0.43 -36.22
C LEU A 48 33.90 -1.65 -35.44
N GLY A 49 33.42 -1.89 -34.22
CA GLY A 49 33.85 -3.02 -33.39
C GLY A 49 33.21 -4.33 -33.82
N ALA A 50 33.74 -5.46 -33.32
CA ALA A 50 33.12 -6.78 -33.49
C ALA A 50 31.76 -6.80 -32.81
N ALA A 51 30.72 -7.23 -33.52
CA ALA A 51 29.33 -7.25 -33.00
C ALA A 51 29.22 -8.07 -31.71
N GLU A 52 30.05 -9.11 -31.57
CA GLU A 52 30.08 -9.97 -30.38
C GLU A 52 30.61 -9.22 -29.14
N ASP A 53 31.65 -8.41 -29.29
CA ASP A 53 32.19 -7.58 -28.19
C ASP A 53 31.18 -6.52 -27.72
N ILE A 54 30.50 -5.87 -28.67
CA ILE A 54 29.46 -4.90 -28.39
C ILE A 54 28.32 -5.57 -27.64
N ALA A 55 27.85 -6.73 -28.10
CA ALA A 55 26.78 -7.50 -27.46
C ALA A 55 27.16 -7.92 -26.04
N ASN A 56 28.40 -8.35 -25.81
CA ASN A 56 28.90 -8.74 -24.48
C ASN A 56 28.93 -7.54 -23.52
N LYS A 57 29.36 -6.36 -23.97
CA LYS A 57 29.35 -5.15 -23.16
C LYS A 57 27.94 -4.71 -22.79
N ILE A 58 27.00 -4.72 -23.74
CA ILE A 58 25.59 -4.40 -23.51
C ILE A 58 25.02 -5.37 -22.46
N LYS A 59 25.28 -6.68 -22.63
CA LYS A 59 24.84 -7.72 -21.69
C LYS A 59 25.40 -7.46 -20.30
N GLN A 60 26.69 -7.22 -20.17
CA GLN A 60 27.32 -6.94 -18.88
C GLN A 60 26.69 -5.74 -18.18
N THR A 61 26.58 -4.59 -18.85
CA THR A 61 26.00 -3.38 -18.28
C THR A 61 24.52 -3.58 -17.92
N THR A 62 23.78 -4.35 -18.73
CA THR A 62 22.39 -4.70 -18.44
C THR A 62 22.27 -5.59 -17.20
N ASP A 63 23.15 -6.60 -17.08
CA ASP A 63 23.19 -7.49 -15.91
C ASP A 63 23.57 -6.71 -14.64
N GLU A 64 24.51 -5.78 -14.72
CA GLU A 64 24.87 -4.88 -13.63
C GLU A 64 23.66 -4.01 -13.21
N TYR A 65 22.98 -3.39 -14.17
CA TYR A 65 21.77 -2.62 -13.91
C TYR A 65 20.68 -3.46 -13.23
N ILE A 66 20.33 -4.62 -13.79
CA ILE A 66 19.34 -5.53 -13.21
C ILE A 66 19.73 -5.88 -11.76
N ASN A 67 21.02 -6.14 -11.52
CA ASN A 67 21.53 -6.45 -10.20
C ASN A 67 21.42 -5.28 -9.20
N THR A 68 21.39 -4.03 -9.66
CA THR A 68 21.24 -2.85 -8.81
C THR A 68 19.78 -2.52 -8.48
N ILE A 69 18.86 -2.79 -9.40
CA ILE A 69 17.43 -2.48 -9.20
C ILE A 69 16.68 -3.58 -8.44
N LEU A 70 17.12 -4.82 -8.52
CA LEU A 70 16.47 -5.93 -7.80
C LEU A 70 16.74 -5.82 -6.30
N PRO A 71 15.68 -5.82 -5.49
CA PRO A 71 15.81 -5.83 -4.04
C PRO A 71 16.28 -7.20 -3.53
N PRO A 72 16.80 -7.30 -2.29
CA PRO A 72 17.60 -8.43 -1.81
C PRO A 72 16.98 -9.82 -1.99
N LEU A 73 15.78 -10.04 -1.47
CA LEU A 73 15.11 -11.35 -1.55
C LEU A 73 14.70 -11.70 -2.99
N THR A 74 14.15 -10.75 -3.72
CA THR A 74 13.75 -10.93 -5.11
C THR A 74 14.96 -11.30 -5.98
N LYS A 75 16.09 -10.66 -5.75
CA LYS A 75 17.36 -10.98 -6.41
C LYS A 75 17.83 -12.40 -6.10
N ALA A 76 17.81 -12.76 -4.81
CA ALA A 76 18.22 -14.10 -4.36
C ALA A 76 17.30 -15.19 -4.94
N LEU A 77 15.98 -14.96 -4.93
CA LEU A 77 14.98 -15.88 -5.50
C LEU A 77 15.19 -16.07 -7.01
N PHE A 78 15.37 -14.98 -7.76
CA PHE A 78 15.60 -15.07 -9.21
C PHE A 78 16.89 -15.81 -9.54
N LYS A 79 17.94 -15.58 -8.75
CA LYS A 79 19.19 -16.34 -8.89
C LYS A 79 18.96 -17.83 -8.67
N TYR A 80 18.31 -18.20 -7.57
CA TYR A 80 18.00 -19.59 -7.23
C TYR A 80 17.22 -20.31 -8.35
N VAL A 81 16.18 -19.66 -8.88
CA VAL A 81 15.35 -20.20 -9.97
C VAL A 81 16.16 -20.43 -11.25
N ARG A 82 17.11 -19.53 -11.57
CA ARG A 82 18.01 -19.66 -12.76
C ARG A 82 19.04 -20.76 -12.61
N GLU A 83 19.51 -21.02 -11.39
CA GLU A 83 20.50 -22.09 -11.12
C GLU A 83 19.92 -23.49 -11.34
N GLY A 84 18.58 -23.64 -11.30
CA GLY A 84 17.92 -24.90 -11.67
C GLY A 84 18.27 -26.07 -10.77
N LYS A 85 18.40 -25.84 -9.46
CA LYS A 85 18.75 -26.87 -8.47
C LYS A 85 17.71 -27.98 -8.39
N TYR A 86 18.14 -29.21 -8.21
CA TYR A 86 17.25 -30.32 -7.89
C TYR A 86 16.90 -30.29 -6.40
N THR A 87 15.62 -30.35 -6.09
CA THR A 87 15.14 -30.33 -4.71
C THR A 87 14.45 -31.63 -4.35
N PHE A 88 14.75 -32.14 -3.14
CA PHE A 88 14.09 -33.32 -2.54
C PHE A 88 13.29 -32.94 -1.30
N CYS A 89 12.83 -31.69 -1.24
CA CYS A 89 12.01 -31.13 -0.17
C CYS A 89 10.66 -30.66 -0.72
N THR A 90 9.76 -30.25 0.17
CA THR A 90 8.50 -29.57 -0.21
C THR A 90 8.76 -28.31 -1.03
N PRO A 91 7.82 -27.80 -1.82
CA PRO A 91 6.47 -28.34 -2.08
C PRO A 91 6.48 -29.59 -2.95
N GLY A 92 5.45 -30.44 -2.81
CA GLY A 92 5.32 -31.73 -3.51
C GLY A 92 5.24 -31.65 -5.04
N HIS A 93 5.01 -30.47 -5.61
CA HIS A 93 5.05 -30.29 -7.08
C HIS A 93 6.49 -30.25 -7.65
N MET A 94 7.52 -30.10 -6.80
CA MET A 94 8.93 -30.20 -7.18
C MET A 94 9.30 -29.32 -8.39
N GLY A 95 9.11 -28.00 -8.25
CA GLY A 95 9.35 -27.04 -9.34
C GLY A 95 8.40 -27.19 -10.54
N GLY A 96 7.25 -27.82 -10.32
CA GLY A 96 6.20 -28.02 -11.32
C GLY A 96 6.22 -29.38 -12.01
N THR A 97 7.25 -30.23 -11.80
CA THR A 97 7.37 -31.52 -12.49
C THR A 97 6.22 -32.48 -12.18
N ALA A 98 5.66 -32.42 -10.96
CA ALA A 98 4.51 -33.25 -10.62
C ALA A 98 3.24 -32.86 -11.38
N PHE A 99 3.02 -31.59 -11.67
CA PHE A 99 1.89 -31.14 -12.48
C PHE A 99 1.94 -31.72 -13.90
N GLN A 100 3.12 -31.81 -14.50
CA GLN A 100 3.31 -32.32 -15.87
C GLN A 100 3.05 -33.83 -15.99
N LYS A 101 2.74 -34.54 -14.89
CA LYS A 101 2.43 -35.98 -14.92
C LYS A 101 0.98 -36.29 -15.31
N SER A 102 0.12 -35.28 -15.49
CA SER A 102 -1.27 -35.46 -15.91
C SER A 102 -1.71 -34.33 -16.85
N PRO A 103 -2.69 -34.58 -17.74
CA PRO A 103 -3.19 -33.55 -18.65
C PRO A 103 -3.69 -32.29 -17.94
N VAL A 104 -4.48 -32.41 -16.87
CA VAL A 104 -4.98 -31.27 -16.11
C VAL A 104 -3.85 -30.49 -15.41
N GLY A 105 -2.85 -31.22 -14.91
CA GLY A 105 -1.67 -30.60 -14.30
C GLY A 105 -0.81 -29.87 -15.33
N SER A 106 -0.64 -30.43 -16.54
CA SER A 106 0.08 -29.76 -17.63
C SER A 106 -0.58 -28.45 -18.03
N LEU A 107 -1.91 -28.40 -18.16
CA LEU A 107 -2.64 -27.16 -18.43
C LEU A 107 -2.45 -26.11 -17.32
N PHE A 108 -2.43 -26.54 -16.07
CA PHE A 108 -2.16 -25.66 -14.92
C PHE A 108 -0.72 -25.12 -14.96
N TYR A 109 0.26 -25.98 -15.24
CA TYR A 109 1.66 -25.62 -15.39
C TYR A 109 1.88 -24.61 -16.53
N ASP A 110 1.27 -24.87 -17.70
CA ASP A 110 1.40 -24.00 -18.88
C ASP A 110 0.78 -22.62 -18.63
N PHE A 111 -0.36 -22.57 -17.92
CA PHE A 111 -1.02 -21.31 -17.58
C PHE A 111 -0.17 -20.42 -16.66
N PHE A 112 0.42 -20.98 -15.60
CA PHE A 112 1.21 -20.21 -14.64
C PHE A 112 2.68 -20.06 -15.05
N GLY A 113 3.19 -20.93 -15.86
CA GLY A 113 4.54 -20.93 -16.38
C GLY A 113 5.61 -21.45 -15.41
N PRO A 114 6.78 -21.83 -15.97
CA PRO A 114 7.84 -22.53 -15.23
C PRO A 114 8.45 -21.69 -14.10
N ASN A 115 8.57 -20.37 -14.26
CA ASN A 115 9.17 -19.52 -13.25
C ASN A 115 8.30 -19.42 -11.99
N THR A 116 6.99 -19.38 -12.15
CA THR A 116 6.06 -19.41 -11.01
C THR A 116 6.21 -20.69 -10.22
N MET A 117 6.24 -21.83 -10.91
CA MET A 117 6.38 -23.15 -10.28
C MET A 117 7.73 -23.32 -9.58
N LYS A 118 8.82 -22.86 -10.20
CA LYS A 118 10.19 -22.97 -9.65
C LYS A 118 10.45 -21.98 -8.52
N SER A 119 9.66 -20.89 -8.42
CA SER A 119 9.77 -19.91 -7.35
C SER A 119 8.97 -20.28 -6.10
N ASP A 120 8.09 -21.27 -6.20
CA ASP A 120 7.38 -21.81 -5.02
C ASP A 120 8.24 -22.91 -4.39
N ILE A 121 8.97 -22.53 -3.35
CA ILE A 121 10.07 -23.31 -2.77
C ILE A 121 9.90 -23.48 -1.26
N SER A 122 10.68 -24.42 -0.69
CA SER A 122 10.68 -24.71 0.73
C SER A 122 11.52 -23.72 1.54
N ILE A 123 11.15 -23.48 2.79
CA ILE A 123 12.01 -22.85 3.80
C ILE A 123 13.29 -23.64 4.07
N SER A 124 13.40 -24.88 3.59
CA SER A 124 14.63 -25.69 3.68
C SER A 124 15.78 -25.19 2.79
N VAL A 125 15.51 -24.20 1.91
CA VAL A 125 16.53 -23.58 1.07
C VAL A 125 17.30 -22.53 1.89
N SER A 126 18.35 -22.95 2.56
CA SER A 126 19.12 -22.15 3.52
C SER A 126 19.69 -20.85 2.95
N GLU A 127 20.04 -20.82 1.66
CA GLU A 127 20.59 -19.63 1.00
C GLU A 127 19.59 -18.47 0.88
N LEU A 128 18.29 -18.73 1.02
CA LEU A 128 17.25 -17.71 1.02
C LEU A 128 16.90 -17.24 2.45
N GLY A 129 17.46 -17.86 3.47
CA GLY A 129 17.12 -17.57 4.86
C GLY A 129 15.69 -18.01 5.23
N SER A 130 15.17 -17.46 6.28
CA SER A 130 13.84 -17.81 6.81
C SER A 130 13.01 -16.57 7.10
N LEU A 131 11.76 -16.57 6.63
CA LEU A 131 10.79 -15.52 6.96
C LEU A 131 10.44 -15.55 8.45
N LEU A 132 10.33 -16.74 9.04
CA LEU A 132 9.94 -16.90 10.46
C LEU A 132 11.04 -16.51 11.44
N ASP A 133 12.31 -16.73 11.05
CA ASP A 133 13.48 -16.39 11.86
C ASP A 133 14.05 -15.01 11.50
N HIS A 134 13.43 -14.30 10.56
CA HIS A 134 13.90 -13.01 10.06
C HIS A 134 15.40 -13.04 9.72
N SER A 135 15.82 -14.02 8.89
CA SER A 135 17.23 -14.27 8.60
C SER A 135 17.55 -14.23 7.11
N GLY A 136 18.83 -14.06 6.76
CA GLY A 136 19.32 -14.03 5.39
C GLY A 136 18.62 -13.00 4.50
N PRO A 137 18.35 -13.29 3.22
CA PRO A 137 17.67 -12.39 2.30
C PRO A 137 16.30 -11.87 2.78
N HIS A 138 15.57 -12.64 3.59
CA HIS A 138 14.32 -12.16 4.20
C HIS A 138 14.57 -10.98 5.16
N LYS A 139 15.58 -11.08 6.02
CA LYS A 139 15.98 -9.98 6.92
C LYS A 139 16.42 -8.75 6.15
N GLU A 140 17.22 -8.96 5.11
CA GLU A 140 17.68 -7.85 4.25
C GLU A 140 16.50 -7.16 3.55
N ALA A 141 15.51 -7.93 3.09
CA ALA A 141 14.27 -7.43 2.50
C ALA A 141 13.45 -6.60 3.50
N GLU A 142 13.28 -7.09 4.73
CA GLU A 142 12.56 -6.37 5.78
C GLU A 142 13.26 -5.06 6.16
N GLN A 143 14.58 -5.07 6.25
CA GLN A 143 15.39 -3.86 6.45
C GLN A 143 15.29 -2.88 5.26
N TYR A 144 15.24 -3.41 4.05
CA TYR A 144 15.04 -2.59 2.84
C TYR A 144 13.67 -1.92 2.87
N ILE A 145 12.61 -2.67 3.15
CA ILE A 145 11.23 -2.17 3.27
C ILE A 145 11.15 -1.10 4.38
N ALA A 146 11.76 -1.35 5.54
CA ALA A 146 11.76 -0.39 6.66
C ALA A 146 12.32 0.98 6.23
N ARG A 147 13.46 0.98 5.51
CA ARG A 147 14.05 2.23 4.98
C ARG A 147 13.13 2.94 3.97
N VAL A 148 12.46 2.18 3.10
CA VAL A 148 11.55 2.75 2.09
C VAL A 148 10.33 3.39 2.74
N PHE A 149 9.79 2.80 3.80
CA PHE A 149 8.59 3.27 4.49
C PHE A 149 8.86 4.17 5.71
N ASN A 150 10.10 4.62 5.91
CA ASN A 150 10.48 5.45 7.08
C ASN A 150 10.13 4.79 8.42
N ALA A 151 10.30 3.49 8.51
CA ALA A 151 10.10 2.70 9.73
C ALA A 151 11.44 2.31 10.35
N ASP A 152 11.44 2.03 11.66
CA ASP A 152 12.61 1.45 12.33
C ASP A 152 12.75 -0.03 11.99
N ARG A 153 11.60 -0.72 11.84
CA ARG A 153 11.49 -2.12 11.47
C ARG A 153 10.28 -2.34 10.57
N SER A 154 10.37 -3.34 9.71
CA SER A 154 9.23 -3.83 8.93
C SER A 154 9.24 -5.34 8.90
N TYR A 155 8.06 -5.93 8.88
CA TYR A 155 7.86 -7.38 8.79
C TYR A 155 6.94 -7.67 7.62
N MET A 156 7.32 -8.64 6.78
CA MET A 156 6.49 -9.12 5.68
C MET A 156 5.49 -10.16 6.19
N VAL A 157 4.24 -10.04 5.83
CA VAL A 157 3.16 -10.95 6.24
C VAL A 157 2.43 -11.50 5.02
N THR A 158 2.30 -12.81 4.95
CA THR A 158 1.76 -13.52 3.76
C THR A 158 0.28 -13.88 3.86
N ASN A 159 -0.42 -13.41 4.86
CA ASN A 159 -1.83 -13.74 5.05
C ASN A 159 -2.70 -12.48 5.29
N GLY A 160 -2.34 -11.39 4.61
CA GLY A 160 -3.05 -10.12 4.63
C GLY A 160 -2.93 -9.36 5.95
N THR A 161 -3.41 -8.12 5.94
CA THR A 161 -3.47 -7.28 7.15
C THR A 161 -4.33 -7.91 8.25
N SER A 162 -5.22 -8.84 7.93
CA SER A 162 -5.96 -9.60 8.94
C SER A 162 -5.04 -10.36 9.90
N THR A 163 -3.93 -10.88 9.40
CA THR A 163 -2.88 -11.51 10.22
C THR A 163 -1.98 -10.45 10.85
N ALA A 164 -1.57 -9.44 10.11
CA ALA A 164 -0.75 -8.35 10.63
C ALA A 164 -1.39 -7.67 11.86
N ASN A 165 -2.68 -7.38 11.80
CA ASN A 165 -3.45 -6.82 12.93
C ASN A 165 -3.44 -7.71 14.17
N LYS A 166 -3.53 -9.03 13.98
CA LYS A 166 -3.51 -9.99 15.11
C LYS A 166 -2.12 -10.06 15.73
N ILE A 167 -1.06 -10.09 14.93
CA ILE A 167 0.33 -10.07 15.41
C ILE A 167 0.58 -8.86 16.29
N VAL A 168 0.29 -7.65 15.77
CA VAL A 168 0.47 -6.40 16.52
C VAL A 168 -0.34 -6.40 17.81
N GLY A 169 -1.61 -6.80 17.74
CA GLY A 169 -2.47 -6.79 18.91
C GLY A 169 -2.08 -7.83 19.96
N MET A 170 -1.72 -9.05 19.55
CA MET A 170 -1.24 -10.10 20.48
C MET A 170 0.02 -9.66 21.23
N TYR A 171 0.93 -8.97 20.55
CA TYR A 171 2.14 -8.41 21.19
C TYR A 171 1.81 -7.24 22.11
N SER A 172 0.96 -6.30 21.66
CA SER A 172 0.79 -5.00 22.34
C SER A 172 -0.30 -4.99 23.41
N ALA A 173 -1.18 -5.97 23.42
CA ALA A 173 -2.33 -6.04 24.32
C ALA A 173 -2.38 -7.40 25.05
N PRO A 174 -1.63 -7.55 26.15
CA PRO A 174 -1.68 -8.76 26.98
C PRO A 174 -3.10 -9.08 27.48
N ALA A 175 -3.38 -10.36 27.73
CA ALA A 175 -4.66 -10.82 28.25
C ALA A 175 -5.09 -10.06 29.52
N GLY A 176 -6.36 -9.69 29.60
CA GLY A 176 -6.92 -8.90 30.69
C GLY A 176 -6.64 -7.40 30.62
N SER A 177 -5.89 -6.92 29.61
CA SER A 177 -5.66 -5.48 29.42
C SER A 177 -6.86 -4.78 28.77
N THR A 178 -6.88 -3.45 28.89
CA THR A 178 -7.86 -2.60 28.19
C THR A 178 -7.23 -2.00 26.97
N ILE A 179 -7.98 -1.96 25.85
CA ILE A 179 -7.59 -1.33 24.60
C ILE A 179 -8.60 -0.28 24.14
N LEU A 180 -8.11 0.76 23.47
CA LEU A 180 -8.95 1.69 22.71
C LEU A 180 -9.05 1.19 21.26
N ILE A 181 -10.25 1.18 20.71
CA ILE A 181 -10.43 0.64 19.36
C ILE A 181 -11.48 1.42 18.58
N ASP A 182 -11.18 1.73 17.33
CA ASP A 182 -12.15 2.32 16.41
C ASP A 182 -13.35 1.38 16.22
N ARG A 183 -14.55 1.90 16.40
CA ARG A 183 -15.79 1.14 16.13
C ARG A 183 -15.90 0.71 14.67
N ASN A 184 -15.27 1.42 13.77
CA ASN A 184 -15.15 1.10 12.34
C ASN A 184 -13.94 0.19 12.03
N CYS A 185 -13.50 -0.62 12.97
CA CYS A 185 -12.37 -1.51 12.77
C CYS A 185 -12.69 -2.70 11.85
N HIS A 186 -11.65 -3.25 11.23
CA HIS A 186 -11.75 -4.46 10.45
C HIS A 186 -12.10 -5.68 11.33
N LYS A 187 -12.83 -6.65 10.77
CA LYS A 187 -13.27 -7.86 11.48
C LYS A 187 -12.13 -8.65 12.15
N SER A 188 -10.91 -8.59 11.60
CA SER A 188 -9.72 -9.23 12.21
C SER A 188 -9.45 -8.74 13.63
N LEU A 189 -9.74 -7.47 13.92
CA LEU A 189 -9.58 -6.87 15.24
C LEU A 189 -10.66 -7.35 16.23
N THR A 190 -11.88 -7.59 15.73
CA THR A 190 -12.90 -8.29 16.55
C THR A 190 -12.46 -9.69 16.94
N HIS A 191 -11.89 -10.43 15.98
CA HIS A 191 -11.32 -11.75 16.27
C HIS A 191 -10.14 -11.66 17.24
N LEU A 192 -9.26 -10.67 17.09
CA LEU A 192 -8.17 -10.43 18.03
C LEU A 192 -8.70 -10.26 19.46
N MET A 193 -9.69 -9.38 19.67
CA MET A 193 -10.27 -9.15 20.99
C MET A 193 -10.80 -10.43 21.63
N MET A 194 -11.46 -11.30 20.83
CA MET A 194 -11.95 -12.60 21.30
C MET A 194 -10.82 -13.56 21.66
N MET A 195 -9.69 -13.52 20.94
CA MET A 195 -8.54 -14.40 21.14
C MET A 195 -7.65 -13.97 22.32
N SER A 196 -7.56 -12.64 22.56
CA SER A 196 -6.63 -12.06 23.53
C SER A 196 -7.27 -11.76 24.89
N ASP A 197 -8.57 -12.00 25.05
CA ASP A 197 -9.32 -11.71 26.30
C ASP A 197 -9.06 -10.26 26.81
N VAL A 198 -9.17 -9.28 25.91
CA VAL A 198 -8.98 -7.86 26.23
C VAL A 198 -10.31 -7.15 26.41
N THR A 199 -10.33 -6.10 27.24
CA THR A 199 -11.50 -5.23 27.44
C THR A 199 -11.48 -4.08 26.46
N PRO A 200 -12.37 -3.99 25.43
CA PRO A 200 -12.38 -2.91 24.47
C PRO A 200 -13.16 -1.70 24.98
N ILE A 201 -12.58 -0.51 24.78
CA ILE A 201 -13.28 0.78 24.86
C ILE A 201 -13.35 1.33 23.43
N TYR A 202 -14.55 1.47 22.89
CA TYR A 202 -14.75 1.87 21.51
C TYR A 202 -14.73 3.39 21.33
N PHE A 203 -13.90 3.86 20.41
CA PHE A 203 -14.08 5.18 19.82
C PHE A 203 -15.30 5.19 18.90
N ARG A 204 -16.03 6.30 18.88
CA ARG A 204 -17.26 6.45 18.11
C ARG A 204 -17.03 7.35 16.89
N PRO A 205 -16.89 6.77 15.68
CA PRO A 205 -16.79 7.57 14.47
C PRO A 205 -18.12 8.25 14.15
N THR A 206 -18.05 9.33 13.36
CA THR A 206 -19.20 10.05 12.85
C THR A 206 -19.78 9.37 11.61
N ARG A 207 -20.96 9.85 11.15
CA ARG A 207 -21.58 9.46 9.88
C ARG A 207 -22.23 10.67 9.25
N ASN A 208 -22.06 10.84 7.93
CA ASN A 208 -22.69 11.96 7.22
C ASN A 208 -24.09 11.61 6.69
N ALA A 209 -24.74 12.59 6.04
CA ALA A 209 -26.06 12.42 5.46
C ALA A 209 -26.12 11.33 4.38
N TYR A 210 -25.06 11.12 3.63
CA TYR A 210 -24.96 10.06 2.61
C TYR A 210 -24.70 8.65 3.18
N GLY A 211 -24.63 8.51 4.51
CA GLY A 211 -24.29 7.26 5.17
C GLY A 211 -22.79 6.92 5.14
N ILE A 212 -21.93 7.84 4.64
CA ILE A 212 -20.48 7.67 4.64
C ILE A 212 -19.97 7.74 6.07
N LEU A 213 -19.10 6.79 6.43
CA LEU A 213 -18.45 6.75 7.73
C LEU A 213 -17.38 7.85 7.79
N GLY A 214 -17.49 8.69 8.81
CA GLY A 214 -16.54 9.74 9.13
C GLY A 214 -15.45 9.26 10.08
N GLY A 215 -14.69 10.20 10.59
CA GLY A 215 -13.68 9.96 11.60
C GLY A 215 -14.19 10.00 13.03
N ILE A 216 -13.30 9.63 13.92
CA ILE A 216 -13.42 9.77 15.37
C ILE A 216 -13.17 11.24 15.69
N PRO A 217 -14.07 11.96 16.38
CA PRO A 217 -13.86 13.37 16.79
C PRO A 217 -12.62 13.52 17.69
N GLN A 218 -11.98 14.69 17.64
CA GLN A 218 -10.79 14.97 18.49
C GLN A 218 -11.08 14.84 19.99
N SER A 219 -12.31 15.15 20.40
CA SER A 219 -12.74 15.02 21.79
C SER A 219 -12.69 13.60 22.34
N GLU A 220 -12.79 12.60 21.47
CA GLU A 220 -12.71 11.19 21.84
C GLU A 220 -11.28 10.76 22.25
N PHE A 221 -10.26 11.46 21.75
CA PHE A 221 -8.85 11.18 22.06
C PHE A 221 -8.35 11.86 23.35
N GLN A 222 -9.17 12.73 23.95
CA GLN A 222 -8.78 13.47 25.14
C GLN A 222 -8.72 12.57 26.37
N HIS A 223 -7.70 12.76 27.21
CA HIS A 223 -7.50 12.03 28.46
C HIS A 223 -8.77 12.00 29.34
N ALA A 224 -9.44 13.13 29.50
CA ALA A 224 -10.66 13.22 30.32
C ALA A 224 -11.80 12.34 29.78
N THR A 225 -11.99 12.28 28.46
CA THR A 225 -12.99 11.43 27.82
C THR A 225 -12.67 9.96 28.02
N ILE A 226 -11.40 9.58 27.83
CA ILE A 226 -10.93 8.20 28.05
C ILE A 226 -11.09 7.81 29.51
N ALA A 227 -10.69 8.66 30.45
CA ALA A 227 -10.82 8.41 31.89
C ALA A 227 -12.28 8.20 32.32
N LYS A 228 -13.22 8.97 31.76
CA LYS A 228 -14.65 8.78 31.97
C LYS A 228 -15.09 7.39 31.48
N ARG A 229 -14.71 7.00 30.26
CA ARG A 229 -15.10 5.69 29.69
C ARG A 229 -14.47 4.51 30.42
N VAL A 230 -13.25 4.64 30.91
CA VAL A 230 -12.59 3.62 31.75
C VAL A 230 -13.45 3.38 33.02
N LYS A 231 -13.93 4.46 33.69
CA LYS A 231 -14.81 4.34 34.88
C LYS A 231 -16.16 3.71 34.57
N GLU A 232 -16.69 3.94 33.37
CA GLU A 232 -18.00 3.43 32.92
C GLU A 232 -17.94 1.97 32.42
N THR A 233 -16.73 1.44 32.13
CA THR A 233 -16.54 0.10 31.56
C THR A 233 -16.14 -0.89 32.67
N PRO A 234 -16.92 -1.95 32.91
CA PRO A 234 -16.61 -2.93 33.94
C PRO A 234 -15.23 -3.56 33.70
N ASN A 235 -14.45 -3.72 34.77
CA ASN A 235 -13.12 -4.32 34.77
C ASN A 235 -12.06 -3.58 33.90
N ALA A 236 -12.36 -2.42 33.34
CA ALA A 236 -11.40 -1.68 32.55
C ALA A 236 -10.30 -1.07 33.43
N THR A 237 -9.07 -1.15 32.94
CA THR A 237 -7.90 -0.44 33.45
C THR A 237 -7.54 0.67 32.49
N TRP A 238 -6.46 1.45 32.79
CA TRP A 238 -5.96 2.42 31.79
C TRP A 238 -5.51 1.70 30.52
N PRO A 239 -5.96 2.14 29.33
CA PRO A 239 -5.66 1.43 28.08
C PRO A 239 -4.16 1.41 27.77
N VAL A 240 -3.67 0.24 27.33
CA VAL A 240 -2.25 0.06 26.97
C VAL A 240 -2.00 0.22 25.48
N HIS A 241 -3.02 0.01 24.66
CA HIS A 241 -2.94 -0.02 23.19
C HIS A 241 -4.15 0.67 22.58
N ALA A 242 -3.94 1.35 21.45
CA ALA A 242 -5.02 1.96 20.68
C ALA A 242 -4.95 1.54 19.22
N VAL A 243 -6.08 1.21 18.62
CA VAL A 243 -6.19 0.85 17.19
C VAL A 243 -7.09 1.83 16.47
N ILE A 244 -6.56 2.47 15.43
CA ILE A 244 -7.24 3.49 14.61
C ILE A 244 -7.24 3.03 13.15
N THR A 245 -8.42 2.97 12.53
CA THR A 245 -8.55 2.68 11.10
C THR A 245 -8.18 3.91 10.28
N ASN A 246 -7.09 3.86 9.56
CA ASN A 246 -6.57 4.94 8.72
C ASN A 246 -6.18 4.41 7.33
N SER A 247 -7.02 4.54 6.31
CA SER A 247 -8.20 5.37 6.10
C SER A 247 -9.51 4.58 6.17
N THR A 248 -10.64 5.33 6.13
CA THR A 248 -11.94 4.72 5.80
C THR A 248 -11.97 4.27 4.33
N TYR A 249 -12.98 3.46 3.94
CA TYR A 249 -13.17 3.04 2.55
C TYR A 249 -13.32 4.22 1.58
N ASP A 250 -13.99 5.28 2.01
CA ASP A 250 -14.22 6.48 1.20
C ASP A 250 -13.01 7.42 1.17
N GLY A 251 -11.92 7.06 1.86
CA GLY A 251 -10.65 7.75 1.78
C GLY A 251 -10.45 8.86 2.80
N LEU A 252 -11.12 8.81 3.95
CA LEU A 252 -10.85 9.78 5.02
C LEU A 252 -9.62 9.36 5.81
N LEU A 253 -8.63 10.24 5.82
CA LEU A 253 -7.36 10.13 6.51
C LEU A 253 -7.35 11.03 7.75
N TYR A 254 -6.68 10.59 8.82
CA TYR A 254 -6.46 11.40 10.01
C TYR A 254 -5.19 12.26 9.94
N ASN A 255 -5.18 13.35 10.70
CA ASN A 255 -3.96 13.95 11.20
C ASN A 255 -3.34 12.99 12.24
N THR A 256 -2.46 12.12 11.78
CA THR A 256 -1.85 11.09 12.64
C THR A 256 -0.92 11.68 13.69
N ASP A 257 -0.31 12.82 13.40
CA ASP A 257 0.59 13.50 14.34
C ASP A 257 -0.17 14.07 15.54
N PHE A 258 -1.39 14.55 15.32
CA PHE A 258 -2.28 14.94 16.42
C PHE A 258 -2.62 13.74 17.30
N ILE A 259 -3.00 12.61 16.71
CA ILE A 259 -3.35 11.38 17.46
C ILE A 259 -2.16 10.86 18.25
N LYS A 260 -0.98 10.79 17.64
CA LYS A 260 0.26 10.34 18.29
C LYS A 260 0.62 11.19 19.51
N LYS A 261 0.40 12.50 19.45
CA LYS A 261 0.66 13.44 20.54
C LYS A 261 -0.38 13.37 21.64
N THR A 262 -1.66 13.22 21.29
CA THR A 262 -2.79 13.36 22.22
C THR A 262 -3.10 12.08 22.97
N LEU A 263 -3.06 10.90 22.31
CA LEU A 263 -3.39 9.64 22.97
C LEU A 263 -2.37 9.26 24.03
N ASP A 264 -2.85 9.09 25.26
CA ASP A 264 -2.05 8.62 26.40
C ASP A 264 -2.11 7.10 26.52
N VAL A 265 -1.35 6.43 25.65
CA VAL A 265 -1.20 4.96 25.62
C VAL A 265 0.25 4.60 25.27
N LYS A 266 0.67 3.37 25.63
CA LYS A 266 2.02 2.88 25.33
C LYS A 266 2.25 2.61 23.85
N SER A 267 1.20 2.23 23.12
CA SER A 267 1.30 1.94 21.69
C SER A 267 0.07 2.34 20.90
N ILE A 268 0.29 2.79 19.67
CA ILE A 268 -0.76 3.19 18.73
C ILE A 268 -0.58 2.38 17.46
N HIS A 269 -1.65 1.73 17.00
CA HIS A 269 -1.69 0.96 15.79
C HIS A 269 -2.63 1.62 14.78
N PHE A 270 -2.08 2.07 13.67
CA PHE A 270 -2.84 2.54 12.51
C PHE A 270 -3.08 1.36 11.57
N ASP A 271 -4.34 0.91 11.45
CA ASP A 271 -4.74 -0.03 10.41
C ASP A 271 -4.90 0.74 9.10
N SER A 272 -3.81 0.79 8.33
CA SER A 272 -3.67 1.50 7.05
C SER A 272 -3.82 0.56 5.86
N ALA A 273 -4.64 -0.49 5.99
CA ALA A 273 -4.79 -1.54 4.98
C ALA A 273 -5.17 -1.00 3.59
N TRP A 274 -5.78 0.17 3.49
CA TRP A 274 -6.24 0.78 2.24
C TRP A 274 -5.36 1.93 1.73
N VAL A 275 -4.28 2.27 2.42
CA VAL A 275 -3.45 3.44 2.05
C VAL A 275 -1.94 3.18 2.17
N PRO A 276 -1.43 2.06 1.62
CA PRO A 276 0.00 1.74 1.72
C PRO A 276 0.90 2.70 0.92
N TYR A 277 0.34 3.63 0.16
CA TYR A 277 1.05 4.60 -0.69
C TYR A 277 1.29 5.97 -0.02
N THR A 278 0.77 6.20 1.17
CA THR A 278 0.75 7.54 1.79
C THR A 278 2.13 8.09 2.19
N ASN A 279 3.15 7.25 2.27
CA ASN A 279 4.52 7.68 2.52
C ASN A 279 5.24 8.29 1.29
N PHE A 280 4.63 8.25 0.08
CA PHE A 280 5.35 8.49 -1.17
C PHE A 280 4.92 9.75 -1.92
N SER A 281 4.08 10.59 -1.33
CA SER A 281 3.76 11.92 -1.84
C SER A 281 3.63 12.93 -0.71
N PRO A 282 4.13 14.17 -0.88
CA PRO A 282 4.07 15.22 0.15
C PRO A 282 2.66 15.54 0.64
N ILE A 283 1.64 15.35 -0.19
CA ILE A 283 0.25 15.64 0.19
C ILE A 283 -0.26 14.81 1.38
N TYR A 284 0.40 13.68 1.66
CA TYR A 284 0.07 12.79 2.77
C TYR A 284 0.93 13.00 4.02
N GLU A 285 1.79 14.02 4.05
CA GLU A 285 2.61 14.32 5.22
C GLU A 285 1.73 14.52 6.47
N GLY A 286 2.11 13.89 7.60
CA GLY A 286 1.32 13.90 8.83
C GLY A 286 0.03 13.08 8.80
N LYS A 287 -0.23 12.28 7.73
CA LYS A 287 -1.48 11.52 7.55
C LYS A 287 -1.30 10.01 7.54
N CYS A 288 -0.09 9.52 7.80
CA CYS A 288 0.20 8.07 7.93
C CYS A 288 0.92 7.75 9.24
N GLY A 289 0.85 6.50 9.67
CA GLY A 289 1.45 6.06 10.92
C GLY A 289 2.97 6.29 10.98
N MET A 290 3.66 6.06 9.85
CA MET A 290 5.12 6.20 9.75
C MET A 290 5.60 7.63 9.46
N SER A 291 4.71 8.63 9.36
CA SER A 291 5.10 10.04 9.26
C SER A 291 5.90 10.51 10.49
N GLY A 292 6.83 11.43 10.25
CA GLY A 292 7.63 12.04 11.30
C GLY A 292 8.64 11.10 11.95
N GLY A 293 9.16 11.52 13.10
CA GLY A 293 10.10 10.77 13.92
C GLY A 293 9.46 9.84 14.95
N ARG A 294 10.28 9.23 15.81
CA ARG A 294 9.82 8.48 16.98
C ARG A 294 9.06 9.40 17.93
N VAL A 295 8.07 8.86 18.61
CA VAL A 295 7.35 9.53 19.71
C VAL A 295 7.85 8.97 21.01
N GLU A 296 8.35 9.84 21.89
CA GLU A 296 8.92 9.42 23.18
C GLU A 296 7.91 8.63 24.01
N GLY A 297 8.35 7.50 24.57
CA GLY A 297 7.52 6.63 25.40
C GLY A 297 6.44 5.86 24.67
N LYS A 298 6.37 5.89 23.34
CA LYS A 298 5.34 5.20 22.54
C LYS A 298 5.94 4.37 21.42
N VAL A 299 5.25 3.28 21.09
CA VAL A 299 5.49 2.51 19.87
C VAL A 299 4.36 2.75 18.90
N ILE A 300 4.71 3.08 17.67
CA ILE A 300 3.74 3.28 16.59
C ILE A 300 3.82 2.08 15.63
N TYR A 301 2.69 1.44 15.40
CA TYR A 301 2.53 0.39 14.41
C TYR A 301 1.69 0.90 13.25
N GLU A 302 2.02 0.47 12.05
CA GLU A 302 1.21 0.65 10.88
C GLU A 302 1.11 -0.65 10.10
N THR A 303 -0.10 -1.17 9.91
CA THR A 303 -0.34 -2.38 9.12
C THR A 303 -0.92 -2.03 7.77
N GLN A 304 -0.37 -2.61 6.71
CA GLN A 304 -0.74 -2.28 5.34
C GLN A 304 -1.00 -3.54 4.52
N SER A 305 -2.10 -3.56 3.77
CA SER A 305 -2.32 -4.55 2.71
C SER A 305 -1.61 -4.09 1.44
N THR A 306 -0.40 -4.58 1.24
CA THR A 306 0.41 -4.25 0.05
C THR A 306 -0.35 -4.57 -1.23
N HIS A 307 -1.04 -5.72 -1.27
CA HIS A 307 -1.79 -6.20 -2.42
C HIS A 307 -3.00 -5.36 -2.81
N LYS A 308 -3.52 -4.49 -1.94
CA LYS A 308 -4.72 -3.71 -2.26
C LYS A 308 -4.42 -2.57 -3.23
N LEU A 309 -3.41 -1.76 -2.94
CA LEU A 309 -3.15 -0.53 -3.70
C LEU A 309 -1.68 -0.34 -4.12
N LEU A 310 -0.79 -1.27 -3.81
CA LEU A 310 0.53 -1.41 -4.41
C LEU A 310 0.58 -2.68 -5.27
N ALA A 311 1.64 -2.82 -6.08
CA ALA A 311 1.79 -3.94 -7.00
C ALA A 311 2.33 -5.18 -6.29
N ALA A 312 1.44 -5.94 -5.63
CA ALA A 312 1.78 -7.18 -4.97
C ALA A 312 0.70 -8.25 -5.16
N PHE A 313 1.06 -9.52 -4.99
CA PHE A 313 0.10 -10.62 -5.04
C PHE A 313 -0.87 -10.56 -3.86
N SER A 314 -2.09 -11.05 -4.05
CA SER A 314 -3.06 -11.20 -2.96
C SER A 314 -2.42 -11.87 -1.75
N GLN A 315 -2.84 -11.50 -0.54
CA GLN A 315 -2.27 -11.85 0.76
C GLN A 315 -1.01 -11.07 1.17
N ALA A 316 -0.27 -10.44 0.25
CA ALA A 316 0.89 -9.61 0.59
C ALA A 316 0.48 -8.45 1.52
N SER A 317 1.14 -8.35 2.67
CA SER A 317 0.97 -7.27 3.62
C SER A 317 2.23 -7.00 4.42
N MET A 318 2.26 -5.90 5.15
CA MET A 318 3.41 -5.47 5.94
C MET A 318 2.96 -4.95 7.32
N ILE A 319 3.84 -5.10 8.30
CA ILE A 319 3.79 -4.40 9.57
C ILE A 319 5.00 -3.47 9.61
N HIS A 320 4.77 -2.19 9.83
CA HIS A 320 5.81 -1.21 10.07
C HIS A 320 5.81 -0.81 11.54
N VAL A 321 6.97 -0.64 12.11
CA VAL A 321 7.17 -0.30 13.53
C VAL A 321 8.07 0.91 13.65
N LYS A 322 7.68 1.86 14.48
CA LYS A 322 8.50 3.00 14.89
C LYS A 322 8.50 3.09 16.41
N GLY A 323 9.67 2.87 17.01
CA GLY A 323 9.88 2.73 18.45
C GLY A 323 10.50 1.39 18.82
N ASP A 324 10.70 1.16 20.12
CA ASP A 324 11.40 -0.01 20.60
C ASP A 324 10.43 -1.17 20.90
N VAL A 325 10.71 -2.32 20.32
CA VAL A 325 9.98 -3.57 20.55
C VAL A 325 10.95 -4.66 20.99
N ASN A 326 10.49 -5.55 21.85
CA ASN A 326 11.23 -6.78 22.14
C ASN A 326 11.06 -7.74 20.96
N GLU A 327 12.14 -7.96 20.19
CA GLU A 327 12.10 -8.74 18.95
C GLU A 327 11.69 -10.19 19.17
N GLU A 328 12.18 -10.82 20.24
CA GLU A 328 11.89 -12.21 20.57
C GLU A 328 10.40 -12.40 20.86
N THR A 329 9.85 -11.58 21.76
CA THR A 329 8.41 -11.64 22.09
C THR A 329 7.52 -11.24 20.90
N PHE A 330 7.97 -10.28 20.06
CA PHE A 330 7.23 -9.92 18.86
C PHE A 330 7.23 -11.07 17.86
N ASN A 331 8.35 -11.77 17.71
CA ASN A 331 8.45 -12.93 16.83
C ASN A 331 7.59 -14.11 17.30
N GLU A 332 7.43 -14.34 18.60
CA GLU A 332 6.47 -15.32 19.11
C GLU A 332 5.03 -14.99 18.65
N ALA A 333 4.60 -13.74 18.78
CA ALA A 333 3.30 -13.32 18.28
C ALA A 333 3.20 -13.45 16.74
N TYR A 334 4.30 -13.20 16.02
CA TYR A 334 4.38 -13.38 14.58
C TYR A 334 4.21 -14.84 14.18
N MET A 335 4.94 -15.76 14.83
CA MET A 335 4.89 -17.19 14.53
C MET A 335 3.52 -17.81 14.85
N MET A 336 2.79 -17.33 15.87
CA MET A 336 1.44 -17.80 16.19
C MET A 336 0.45 -17.63 15.03
N HIS A 337 0.68 -16.67 14.15
CA HIS A 337 -0.26 -16.27 13.10
C HIS A 337 0.28 -16.46 11.68
N THR A 338 1.54 -16.85 11.53
CA THR A 338 2.21 -16.97 10.22
C THR A 338 2.40 -18.44 9.88
N THR A 339 2.20 -18.79 8.62
CA THR A 339 2.46 -20.14 8.11
C THR A 339 3.95 -20.49 8.16
N THR A 340 4.27 -21.75 8.46
CA THR A 340 5.63 -22.29 8.34
C THR A 340 6.06 -22.54 6.88
N SER A 341 5.15 -22.39 5.92
CA SER A 341 5.40 -22.63 4.49
C SER A 341 4.93 -21.41 3.67
N PRO A 342 5.62 -20.26 3.76
CA PRO A 342 5.22 -19.07 3.04
C PRO A 342 5.42 -19.26 1.52
N HIS A 343 4.48 -18.76 0.73
CA HIS A 343 4.62 -18.71 -0.72
C HIS A 343 5.62 -17.61 -1.12
N TYR A 344 6.78 -17.99 -1.63
CA TYR A 344 7.88 -17.05 -1.92
C TYR A 344 7.51 -15.98 -2.96
N GLY A 345 6.62 -16.30 -3.91
CA GLY A 345 6.09 -15.31 -4.84
C GLY A 345 5.34 -14.17 -4.15
N ILE A 346 4.58 -14.46 -3.09
CA ILE A 346 3.89 -13.44 -2.29
C ILE A 346 4.91 -12.58 -1.54
N VAL A 347 5.89 -13.21 -0.89
CA VAL A 347 6.92 -12.51 -0.12
C VAL A 347 7.76 -11.60 -1.03
N ALA A 348 8.26 -12.14 -2.16
CA ALA A 348 9.03 -11.37 -3.13
C ALA A 348 8.21 -10.23 -3.76
N SER A 349 6.91 -10.43 -4.01
CA SER A 349 6.03 -9.36 -4.50
C SER A 349 5.86 -8.23 -3.50
N THR A 350 5.88 -8.53 -2.20
CA THR A 350 5.82 -7.51 -1.12
C THR A 350 7.04 -6.60 -1.17
N GLU A 351 8.23 -7.19 -1.24
CA GLU A 351 9.49 -6.46 -1.36
C GLU A 351 9.59 -5.68 -2.68
N THR A 352 9.19 -6.32 -3.79
CA THR A 352 9.17 -5.67 -5.12
C THR A 352 8.26 -4.45 -5.13
N ALA A 353 7.08 -4.54 -4.52
CA ALA A 353 6.17 -3.40 -4.39
C ALA A 353 6.82 -2.24 -3.63
N ALA A 354 7.55 -2.52 -2.55
CA ALA A 354 8.32 -1.50 -1.84
C ALA A 354 9.44 -0.90 -2.71
N ALA A 355 10.14 -1.73 -3.48
CA ALA A 355 11.19 -1.26 -4.39
C ALA A 355 10.65 -0.33 -5.48
N MET A 356 9.47 -0.61 -6.04
CA MET A 356 8.78 0.25 -7.01
C MET A 356 8.41 1.62 -6.43
N MET A 357 8.20 1.70 -5.12
CA MET A 357 7.85 2.94 -4.43
C MET A 357 9.06 3.77 -4.00
N LYS A 358 10.29 3.28 -4.17
CA LYS A 358 11.50 3.98 -3.74
C LYS A 358 11.77 5.22 -4.59
N GLY A 359 12.04 6.35 -3.91
CA GLY A 359 12.53 7.58 -4.54
C GLY A 359 11.55 8.22 -5.52
N ASN A 360 12.07 8.73 -6.64
CA ASN A 360 11.27 9.44 -7.64
C ASN A 360 10.27 8.54 -8.39
N ALA A 361 10.54 7.25 -8.50
CA ALA A 361 9.63 6.32 -9.14
C ALA A 361 8.30 6.23 -8.39
N GLY A 362 8.34 6.04 -7.07
CA GLY A 362 7.14 6.03 -6.24
C GLY A 362 6.35 7.33 -6.29
N LYS A 363 7.06 8.48 -6.20
CA LYS A 363 6.43 9.80 -6.33
C LYS A 363 5.67 9.95 -7.66
N ARG A 364 6.27 9.54 -8.77
CA ARG A 364 5.61 9.59 -10.10
C ARG A 364 4.38 8.70 -10.16
N LEU A 365 4.45 7.48 -9.64
CA LEU A 365 3.30 6.56 -9.62
C LEU A 365 2.12 7.15 -8.85
N ILE A 366 2.37 7.74 -7.69
CA ILE A 366 1.32 8.32 -6.86
C ILE A 366 0.78 9.61 -7.48
N ASN A 367 1.64 10.54 -7.91
CA ASN A 367 1.20 11.77 -8.56
C ASN A 367 0.38 11.49 -9.83
N GLY A 368 0.80 10.53 -10.66
CA GLY A 368 0.02 10.12 -11.83
C GLY A 368 -1.34 9.50 -11.46
N SER A 369 -1.46 8.86 -10.29
CA SER A 369 -2.74 8.36 -9.79
C SER A 369 -3.64 9.49 -9.31
N ILE A 370 -3.08 10.49 -8.62
CA ILE A 370 -3.79 11.69 -8.20
C ILE A 370 -4.31 12.45 -9.43
N GLU A 371 -3.48 12.68 -10.44
CA GLU A 371 -3.86 13.36 -11.67
C GLU A 371 -5.00 12.65 -12.40
N ARG A 372 -4.94 11.31 -12.52
CA ARG A 372 -6.03 10.52 -13.13
C ARG A 372 -7.32 10.63 -12.33
N ALA A 373 -7.24 10.58 -10.99
CA ALA A 373 -8.40 10.73 -10.12
C ALA A 373 -9.03 12.12 -10.26
N ILE A 374 -8.21 13.17 -10.30
CA ILE A 374 -8.67 14.55 -10.51
C ILE A 374 -9.33 14.70 -11.88
N LYS A 375 -8.70 14.17 -12.95
CA LYS A 375 -9.27 14.19 -14.29
C LYS A 375 -10.63 13.50 -14.34
N PHE A 376 -10.75 12.33 -13.72
CA PHE A 376 -12.02 11.59 -13.63
C PHE A 376 -13.09 12.40 -12.89
N ARG A 377 -12.76 12.99 -11.74
CA ARG A 377 -13.66 13.83 -10.95
C ARG A 377 -14.19 15.04 -11.75
N LYS A 378 -13.29 15.73 -12.45
CA LYS A 378 -13.65 16.86 -13.32
C LYS A 378 -14.60 16.45 -14.46
N GLU A 379 -14.35 15.29 -15.04
CA GLU A 379 -15.18 14.75 -16.12
C GLU A 379 -16.60 14.40 -15.64
N ILE A 380 -16.77 13.77 -14.50
CA ILE A 380 -18.09 13.51 -13.91
C ILE A 380 -18.85 14.82 -13.66
N LYS A 381 -18.16 15.85 -13.10
CA LYS A 381 -18.78 17.16 -12.88
C LYS A 381 -19.19 17.84 -14.18
N ARG A 382 -18.38 17.74 -15.24
CA ARG A 382 -18.70 18.25 -16.58
C ARG A 382 -19.96 17.59 -17.13
N LEU A 383 -20.01 16.26 -17.15
CA LEU A 383 -21.15 15.49 -17.62
C LEU A 383 -22.43 15.78 -16.84
N ARG A 384 -22.33 15.96 -15.52
CA ARG A 384 -23.45 16.35 -14.67
C ARG A 384 -24.03 17.71 -15.09
N THR A 385 -23.18 18.68 -15.40
CA THR A 385 -23.62 19.99 -15.86
C THR A 385 -24.32 19.91 -17.22
N GLU A 386 -23.80 19.12 -18.14
CA GLU A 386 -24.40 18.92 -19.48
C GLU A 386 -25.72 18.13 -19.45
N SER A 387 -25.99 17.43 -18.36
CA SER A 387 -27.21 16.63 -18.17
C SER A 387 -28.24 17.31 -17.25
N ASP A 388 -28.28 18.64 -17.21
CA ASP A 388 -29.19 19.44 -16.36
C ASP A 388 -29.21 19.00 -14.88
N GLY A 389 -28.06 18.51 -14.40
CA GLY A 389 -27.86 18.07 -13.01
C GLY A 389 -28.34 16.65 -12.70
N TRP A 390 -29.06 15.96 -13.60
CA TRP A 390 -29.47 14.57 -13.38
C TRP A 390 -28.43 13.61 -13.97
N PHE A 391 -27.34 13.42 -13.23
CA PHE A 391 -26.23 12.52 -13.54
C PHE A 391 -25.54 12.08 -12.25
N PHE A 392 -24.49 11.28 -12.36
CA PHE A 392 -23.61 10.99 -11.23
C PHE A 392 -22.98 12.28 -10.68
N ASP A 393 -22.73 12.31 -9.40
CA ASP A 393 -21.91 13.32 -8.76
C ASP A 393 -20.70 12.67 -8.08
N VAL A 394 -19.76 13.49 -7.64
CA VAL A 394 -18.59 13.04 -6.90
C VAL A 394 -18.58 13.68 -5.53
N TRP A 395 -18.42 12.85 -4.50
CA TRP A 395 -18.23 13.34 -3.14
C TRP A 395 -16.85 13.98 -3.00
N GLN A 396 -16.80 15.30 -3.01
CA GLN A 396 -15.58 16.11 -3.01
C GLN A 396 -15.89 17.57 -2.67
N PRO A 397 -14.87 18.40 -2.29
CA PRO A 397 -15.05 19.85 -2.21
C PRO A 397 -15.36 20.49 -3.57
N ASP A 398 -15.94 21.71 -3.53
CA ASP A 398 -16.27 22.46 -4.76
C ASP A 398 -15.01 22.80 -5.56
N HIS A 399 -13.91 23.12 -4.88
CA HIS A 399 -12.61 23.34 -5.48
C HIS A 399 -11.67 22.19 -5.12
N ILE A 400 -11.09 21.57 -6.14
CA ILE A 400 -10.14 20.45 -5.99
C ILE A 400 -8.75 20.87 -6.44
N ASP A 401 -7.76 20.62 -5.58
CA ASP A 401 -6.34 20.87 -5.81
C ASP A 401 -5.58 19.54 -5.86
N THR A 402 -4.46 19.54 -6.57
CA THR A 402 -3.53 18.39 -6.66
C THR A 402 -2.41 18.46 -5.61
N THR A 403 -2.30 19.56 -4.90
CA THR A 403 -1.18 19.86 -4.00
C THR A 403 -1.39 19.39 -2.56
N GLU A 404 -2.64 19.04 -2.19
CA GLU A 404 -2.98 18.59 -0.83
C GLU A 404 -4.13 17.58 -0.80
N CYS A 405 -4.23 16.82 0.30
CA CYS A 405 -5.47 16.13 0.66
C CYS A 405 -6.49 17.17 1.15
N TRP A 406 -7.77 16.96 0.82
CA TRP A 406 -8.79 17.98 1.08
C TRP A 406 -9.31 17.91 2.52
N PRO A 407 -9.09 18.94 3.32
CA PRO A 407 -9.53 18.98 4.70
C PRO A 407 -11.05 19.02 4.81
N LEU A 408 -11.60 18.28 5.77
CA LEU A 408 -12.96 18.48 6.23
C LEU A 408 -12.96 19.68 7.19
N ARG A 409 -13.72 20.72 6.88
CA ARG A 409 -13.76 21.96 7.65
C ARG A 409 -15.18 22.22 8.16
N SER A 410 -15.29 22.80 9.35
CA SER A 410 -16.58 23.13 9.97
C SER A 410 -17.38 24.21 9.21
N ASP A 411 -16.70 25.03 8.40
CA ASP A 411 -17.30 26.06 7.54
C ASP A 411 -17.69 25.54 6.14
N SER A 412 -17.43 24.27 5.84
CA SER A 412 -17.73 23.62 4.57
C SER A 412 -18.91 22.66 4.70
N THR A 413 -19.71 22.54 3.66
CA THR A 413 -20.92 21.68 3.66
C THR A 413 -20.81 20.47 2.72
N TRP A 414 -19.85 20.47 1.80
CA TRP A 414 -19.71 19.44 0.76
C TRP A 414 -19.59 18.00 1.33
N HIS A 415 -18.97 17.86 2.50
CA HIS A 415 -18.72 16.56 3.12
C HIS A 415 -19.95 15.98 3.83
N GLY A 416 -20.97 16.79 4.14
CA GLY A 416 -22.21 16.33 4.77
C GLY A 416 -22.10 15.89 6.23
N PHE A 417 -20.95 16.07 6.90
CA PHE A 417 -20.80 15.83 8.34
C PHE A 417 -21.17 17.06 9.16
N LYS A 418 -21.65 16.82 10.40
CA LYS A 418 -21.91 17.85 11.40
C LYS A 418 -20.81 17.83 12.46
N ASN A 419 -20.52 18.99 13.06
CA ASN A 419 -19.59 19.13 14.19
C ASN A 419 -18.20 18.57 13.87
N ILE A 420 -17.59 19.04 12.78
CA ILE A 420 -16.27 18.64 12.33
C ILE A 420 -15.19 19.46 13.04
N ASP A 421 -14.16 18.77 13.51
CA ASP A 421 -12.92 19.37 13.99
C ASP A 421 -12.05 19.76 12.78
N ASN A 422 -11.65 21.04 12.71
CA ASN A 422 -10.76 21.51 11.65
C ASN A 422 -9.38 20.85 11.74
N GLU A 423 -8.74 20.67 10.59
CA GLU A 423 -7.37 20.10 10.47
C GLU A 423 -7.18 18.70 11.09
N HIS A 424 -8.27 17.94 11.18
CA HIS A 424 -8.28 16.63 11.79
C HIS A 424 -8.46 15.50 10.78
N MET A 425 -9.35 15.70 9.81
CA MET A 425 -9.71 14.73 8.78
C MET A 425 -9.53 15.32 7.40
N TYR A 426 -9.08 14.47 6.48
CA TYR A 426 -8.77 14.83 5.09
C TYR A 426 -9.32 13.80 4.13
N LEU A 427 -9.89 14.23 3.01
CA LEU A 427 -10.27 13.33 1.94
C LEU A 427 -9.07 13.12 1.01
N ASP A 428 -8.75 11.85 0.77
CA ASP A 428 -7.73 11.41 -0.17
C ASP A 428 -8.21 11.61 -1.63
N PRO A 429 -7.49 12.35 -2.46
CA PRO A 429 -7.85 12.55 -3.87
C PRO A 429 -7.99 11.27 -4.69
N ILE A 430 -7.20 10.23 -4.38
CA ILE A 430 -7.22 8.95 -5.11
C ILE A 430 -8.53 8.16 -4.88
N LYS A 431 -9.14 8.32 -3.72
CA LYS A 431 -10.38 7.62 -3.36
C LYS A 431 -11.58 8.38 -3.90
N VAL A 432 -12.26 7.81 -4.89
CA VAL A 432 -13.41 8.44 -5.54
C VAL A 432 -14.70 7.74 -5.13
N THR A 433 -15.56 8.46 -4.42
CA THR A 433 -16.92 8.01 -4.10
C THR A 433 -17.89 8.72 -5.04
N LEU A 434 -18.58 7.95 -5.88
CA LEU A 434 -19.63 8.45 -6.75
C LEU A 434 -20.97 8.46 -6.01
N LEU A 435 -21.66 9.56 -6.10
CA LEU A 435 -23.07 9.67 -5.72
C LEU A 435 -23.91 9.35 -6.95
N THR A 436 -24.92 8.50 -6.80
CA THR A 436 -25.76 8.07 -7.91
C THR A 436 -26.80 9.12 -8.29
N PRO A 437 -27.32 9.12 -9.53
CA PRO A 437 -28.36 10.07 -9.96
C PRO A 437 -29.56 10.06 -9.03
N GLY A 438 -30.06 11.25 -8.70
CA GLY A 438 -31.19 11.42 -7.79
C GLY A 438 -30.82 11.44 -6.30
N MET A 439 -29.54 11.40 -5.95
CA MET A 439 -29.07 11.57 -4.56
C MET A 439 -29.09 13.05 -4.19
N GLU A 440 -29.88 13.38 -3.17
CA GLU A 440 -30.02 14.75 -2.64
C GLU A 440 -28.94 15.04 -1.58
N LYS A 441 -28.71 16.33 -1.31
CA LYS A 441 -27.68 16.77 -0.35
C LYS A 441 -27.96 16.34 1.10
N ASP A 442 -29.19 16.07 1.44
CA ASP A 442 -29.61 15.58 2.76
C ASP A 442 -29.50 14.05 2.89
N GLY A 443 -29.06 13.38 1.83
CA GLY A 443 -28.91 11.92 1.78
C GLY A 443 -30.17 11.15 1.41
N THR A 444 -31.25 11.84 1.04
CA THR A 444 -32.46 11.22 0.51
C THR A 444 -32.31 10.88 -0.98
N MET A 445 -33.08 9.94 -1.46
CA MET A 445 -33.15 9.57 -2.87
C MET A 445 -34.44 10.14 -3.46
N SER A 446 -34.35 10.85 -4.60
CA SER A 446 -35.53 11.30 -5.34
C SER A 446 -36.30 10.12 -5.94
N ASP A 447 -37.57 10.35 -6.29
CA ASP A 447 -38.48 9.32 -6.86
C ASP A 447 -37.91 8.68 -8.15
N PHE A 448 -37.09 9.40 -8.89
CA PHE A 448 -36.40 8.93 -10.10
C PHE A 448 -34.94 8.58 -9.86
N GLY A 449 -34.52 8.46 -8.62
CA GLY A 449 -33.14 8.14 -8.24
C GLY A 449 -32.76 6.69 -8.57
N ILE A 450 -31.48 6.46 -8.88
CA ILE A 450 -30.96 5.13 -9.21
C ILE A 450 -30.13 4.61 -8.02
N PRO A 451 -30.56 3.53 -7.34
CA PRO A 451 -29.77 2.91 -6.27
C PRO A 451 -28.41 2.43 -6.75
N ALA A 452 -27.37 2.61 -5.95
CA ALA A 452 -26.00 2.23 -6.31
C ALA A 452 -25.82 0.73 -6.58
N SER A 453 -26.64 -0.13 -5.97
CA SER A 453 -26.66 -1.57 -6.25
C SER A 453 -27.06 -1.90 -7.69
N ILE A 454 -27.99 -1.13 -8.26
CA ILE A 454 -28.38 -1.26 -9.68
C ILE A 454 -27.24 -0.81 -10.58
N VAL A 455 -26.63 0.33 -10.26
CA VAL A 455 -25.47 0.85 -11.00
C VAL A 455 -24.33 -0.15 -10.99
N ALA A 456 -24.00 -0.72 -9.83
CA ALA A 456 -22.92 -1.70 -9.70
C ALA A 456 -23.18 -2.96 -10.53
N LYS A 457 -24.41 -3.46 -10.52
CA LYS A 457 -24.81 -4.61 -11.36
C LYS A 457 -24.70 -4.30 -12.85
N TYR A 458 -25.17 -3.12 -13.27
CA TYR A 458 -25.03 -2.67 -14.65
C TYR A 458 -23.57 -2.59 -15.09
N LEU A 459 -22.70 -2.02 -14.25
CA LEU A 459 -21.27 -1.92 -14.52
C LEU A 459 -20.61 -3.30 -14.62
N ASP A 460 -20.97 -4.23 -13.73
CA ASP A 460 -20.46 -5.61 -13.72
C ASP A 460 -20.83 -6.36 -15.00
N GLU A 461 -22.10 -6.23 -15.46
CA GLU A 461 -22.57 -6.77 -16.73
C GLU A 461 -21.84 -6.19 -17.96
N HIS A 462 -21.22 -5.01 -17.82
CA HIS A 462 -20.39 -4.36 -18.85
C HIS A 462 -18.87 -4.53 -18.59
N GLY A 463 -18.48 -5.47 -17.72
CA GLY A 463 -17.08 -5.78 -17.45
C GLY A 463 -16.36 -4.79 -16.54
N ILE A 464 -17.09 -3.94 -15.80
CA ILE A 464 -16.53 -2.95 -14.87
C ILE A 464 -16.89 -3.33 -13.44
N VAL A 465 -15.93 -3.87 -12.71
CA VAL A 465 -16.11 -4.27 -11.31
C VAL A 465 -15.72 -3.10 -10.39
N VAL A 466 -16.67 -2.63 -9.57
CA VAL A 466 -16.43 -1.58 -8.57
C VAL A 466 -16.02 -2.18 -7.24
N GLU A 467 -15.24 -1.43 -6.45
CA GLU A 467 -14.68 -1.94 -5.18
C GLU A 467 -15.74 -2.14 -4.10
N ASN A 468 -16.68 -1.21 -3.96
CA ASN A 468 -17.71 -1.28 -2.93
C ASN A 468 -18.95 -0.51 -3.34
N THR A 469 -20.11 -0.96 -2.87
CA THR A 469 -21.40 -0.30 -3.07
C THR A 469 -22.14 -0.15 -1.76
N ARG A 470 -22.82 0.98 -1.59
CA ARG A 470 -23.77 1.27 -0.50
C ARG A 470 -25.12 1.64 -1.11
N PRO A 471 -26.20 1.70 -0.34
CA PRO A 471 -27.53 2.00 -0.92
C PRO A 471 -27.55 3.23 -1.83
N CYS A 472 -26.73 4.23 -1.54
CA CYS A 472 -26.75 5.54 -2.19
C CYS A 472 -25.46 5.93 -2.90
N SER A 473 -24.40 5.13 -2.80
CA SER A 473 -23.09 5.46 -3.38
C SER A 473 -22.30 4.24 -3.81
N ALA A 474 -21.48 4.41 -4.85
CA ALA A 474 -20.49 3.44 -5.30
C ALA A 474 -19.08 4.02 -5.15
N SER A 475 -18.20 3.30 -4.47
CA SER A 475 -16.82 3.71 -4.28
C SER A 475 -15.91 3.10 -5.35
N VAL A 476 -15.11 3.95 -5.99
CA VAL A 476 -14.09 3.56 -6.96
C VAL A 476 -12.74 4.00 -6.43
N SER A 477 -11.80 3.06 -6.28
CA SER A 477 -10.41 3.37 -5.96
C SER A 477 -9.59 3.39 -7.25
N ILE A 478 -9.01 4.54 -7.56
CA ILE A 478 -8.13 4.68 -8.72
C ILE A 478 -6.73 4.23 -8.33
N ARG A 479 -6.36 3.05 -8.82
CA ARG A 479 -5.05 2.45 -8.53
C ARG A 479 -3.94 3.08 -9.37
N PRO A 480 -2.69 3.11 -8.89
CA PRO A 480 -1.55 3.36 -9.74
C PRO A 480 -1.57 2.34 -10.89
N LYS A 481 -1.74 2.80 -12.12
CA LYS A 481 -1.48 1.95 -13.30
C LYS A 481 0.00 2.05 -13.62
N HIS A 482 0.60 0.91 -13.76
CA HIS A 482 1.96 0.75 -14.28
C HIS A 482 2.01 1.09 -15.76
#